data_5e7551e7f58307a4a9ad10e2d58a9d77
#
_entry.id   5e7551e7f58307a4a9ad10e2d58a9d77
#
_cell.length_a   1.000
_cell.length_b   1.000
_cell.length_c   1.000
_cell.angle_alpha   90.00
_cell.angle_beta   90.00
_cell.angle_gamma   90.00
#
_symmetry.space_group_name_H-M   'P 1'
#
loop_
_entity.id
_entity.type
_entity.pdbx_description
1 polymer ?
#
loop_
_entity_poly.entity_id
_entity_poly.type
_entity_poly.pdbx_seq_one_letter_code
_entity_poly.pdbx_strand_id
1 'polypeptide(L)'
;MRDSTHQPNHNPMHSMRVLALGALFVLAGCKGAEQTKPADSSPSAAPNAAGPTGEVTPAPGGKVVVVEMVTDETSSRFSPSEFEVHKGDVIRYTLKVGVHNVNFLPDSNTIKTGLPATSEMLQLPGQTHDILVTMAPGKYYFQCDPHAALGMKGHVEVE
;
A
#
# COMPACT_ATOMS: atom_id res chain seq x y z
N MET A 1 46.09 -31.57 -8.73
CA MET A 1 45.44 -32.88 -8.74
C MET A 1 44.42 -32.93 -7.62
N ARG A 2 43.15 -32.67 -7.88
CA ARG A 2 41.99 -33.33 -7.28
C ARG A 2 40.75 -32.83 -8.06
N ASP A 3 40.25 -33.74 -8.75
CA ASP A 3 39.04 -33.82 -9.51
C ASP A 3 37.81 -33.62 -8.61
N SER A 4 36.86 -32.80 -8.96
CA SER A 4 35.57 -32.70 -8.29
C SER A 4 34.46 -32.77 -9.33
N THR A 5 33.98 -33.96 -9.48
CA THR A 5 32.86 -34.40 -10.30
C THR A 5 31.59 -33.60 -10.06
N HIS A 6 31.12 -33.06 -11.13
CA HIS A 6 29.82 -32.45 -11.31
C HIS A 6 28.72 -33.50 -11.41
N GLN A 7 27.76 -33.52 -10.48
CA GLN A 7 26.56 -34.35 -10.60
C GLN A 7 25.36 -33.51 -11.07
N PRO A 8 24.66 -33.93 -12.13
CA PRO A 8 23.39 -33.31 -12.53
C PRO A 8 22.22 -33.92 -11.73
N ASN A 9 21.44 -33.04 -11.12
CA ASN A 9 20.23 -33.38 -10.39
C ASN A 9 19.05 -33.58 -11.35
N HIS A 10 18.64 -34.83 -11.52
CA HIS A 10 17.45 -35.20 -12.30
C HIS A 10 16.19 -35.11 -11.43
N ASN A 11 15.31 -34.18 -11.75
CA ASN A 11 13.97 -34.11 -11.16
C ASN A 11 12.99 -34.97 -12.01
N PRO A 12 12.30 -35.96 -11.44
CA PRO A 12 11.33 -36.77 -12.21
C PRO A 12 10.00 -36.02 -12.31
N MET A 13 9.54 -35.85 -13.54
CA MET A 13 8.19 -35.39 -13.89
C MET A 13 7.14 -36.39 -13.39
N HIS A 14 6.26 -35.95 -12.50
CA HIS A 14 5.07 -36.69 -12.13
C HIS A 14 3.93 -36.36 -13.09
N SER A 15 3.70 -37.33 -13.96
CA SER A 15 2.56 -37.37 -14.87
C SER A 15 1.28 -37.65 -14.08
N MET A 16 0.37 -36.69 -14.01
CA MET A 16 -0.93 -36.84 -13.35
C MET A 16 -2.01 -37.09 -14.39
N ARG A 17 -2.48 -38.34 -14.40
CA ARG A 17 -3.57 -38.79 -15.26
C ARG A 17 -4.91 -38.24 -14.79
N VAL A 18 -5.59 -37.54 -15.69
CA VAL A 18 -6.96 -37.08 -15.49
C VAL A 18 -7.91 -38.21 -15.84
N LEU A 19 -8.68 -38.68 -14.87
CA LEU A 19 -9.83 -39.55 -15.09
C LEU A 19 -11.08 -38.69 -15.29
N ALA A 20 -11.67 -38.77 -16.45
CA ALA A 20 -13.01 -38.25 -16.74
C ALA A 20 -14.07 -39.21 -16.24
N LEU A 21 -14.94 -38.76 -15.35
CA LEU A 21 -16.18 -39.49 -15.01
C LEU A 21 -17.37 -38.63 -15.42
N GLY A 22 -18.11 -39.08 -16.42
CA GLY A 22 -19.38 -38.50 -16.82
C GLY A 22 -20.48 -38.87 -15.85
N ALA A 23 -21.32 -37.91 -15.50
CA ALA A 23 -22.60 -38.13 -14.84
C ALA A 23 -23.71 -37.42 -15.61
N LEU A 24 -24.54 -38.22 -16.20
CA LEU A 24 -25.81 -37.92 -16.87
C LEU A 24 -26.85 -37.54 -15.80
N PHE A 25 -27.43 -36.32 -15.82
CA PHE A 25 -28.57 -35.99 -15.00
C PHE A 25 -29.79 -35.63 -15.84
N VAL A 26 -30.85 -36.35 -15.53
CA VAL A 26 -32.18 -36.38 -16.16
C VAL A 26 -32.96 -35.10 -15.79
N LEU A 27 -33.63 -34.54 -16.80
CA LEU A 27 -34.62 -33.49 -16.70
C LEU A 27 -35.89 -34.02 -16.02
N ALA A 28 -36.31 -33.39 -14.95
CA ALA A 28 -37.67 -33.44 -14.48
C ALA A 28 -38.19 -32.00 -14.34
N GLY A 29 -39.18 -31.65 -15.15
CA GLY A 29 -39.88 -30.39 -15.11
C GLY A 29 -40.83 -30.30 -13.92
N CYS A 30 -40.96 -29.12 -13.36
CA CYS A 30 -42.13 -28.67 -12.62
C CYS A 30 -42.49 -27.23 -13.03
N LYS A 31 -43.74 -27.11 -13.40
CA LYS A 31 -44.46 -25.95 -13.93
C LYS A 31 -45.10 -25.22 -12.75
N GLY A 32 -45.01 -23.88 -12.78
CA GLY A 32 -46.06 -23.05 -12.19
C GLY A 32 -45.69 -22.32 -10.89
N ALA A 33 -45.77 -21.09 -10.98
CA ALA A 33 -46.44 -20.06 -10.18
C ALA A 33 -45.60 -18.77 -10.05
N GLU A 34 -46.11 -17.81 -10.75
CA GLU A 34 -46.55 -16.49 -10.25
C GLU A 34 -45.46 -15.53 -9.69
N GLN A 35 -45.33 -14.50 -10.48
CA GLN A 35 -44.57 -13.28 -10.23
C GLN A 35 -45.08 -12.58 -8.98
N THR A 36 -44.20 -12.34 -8.04
CA THR A 36 -44.21 -11.09 -7.28
C THR A 36 -42.82 -10.49 -7.37
N LYS A 37 -42.73 -9.36 -8.05
CA LYS A 37 -41.57 -8.48 -8.12
C LYS A 37 -41.32 -7.88 -6.73
N PRO A 38 -40.23 -8.14 -6.05
CA PRO A 38 -39.73 -7.23 -5.06
C PRO A 38 -38.76 -6.24 -5.73
N ALA A 39 -38.90 -5.02 -5.28
CA ALA A 39 -38.14 -3.87 -5.68
C ALA A 39 -36.65 -4.12 -5.70
N ASP A 40 -36.11 -3.65 -6.79
CA ASP A 40 -34.76 -3.21 -6.99
C ASP A 40 -34.18 -2.55 -5.72
N SER A 41 -33.28 -3.27 -5.07
CA SER A 41 -32.34 -2.74 -4.12
C SER A 41 -31.02 -3.45 -4.41
N SER A 42 -30.48 -3.19 -5.59
CA SER A 42 -29.09 -3.41 -5.86
C SER A 42 -28.30 -2.43 -4.99
N PRO A 43 -27.55 -2.88 -4.00
CA PRO A 43 -26.47 -2.05 -3.51
C PRO A 43 -25.45 -2.04 -4.66
N SER A 44 -25.49 -0.99 -5.46
CA SER A 44 -24.36 -0.56 -6.24
C SER A 44 -23.21 -0.37 -5.26
N ALA A 45 -22.38 -1.40 -5.10
CA ALA A 45 -21.06 -1.24 -4.58
C ALA A 45 -20.31 -0.40 -5.62
N ALA A 46 -20.50 0.91 -5.52
CA ALA A 46 -19.54 1.82 -6.07
C ALA A 46 -18.16 1.38 -5.52
N PRO A 47 -17.12 1.25 -6.36
CA PRO A 47 -15.78 1.13 -5.84
C PRO A 47 -15.61 2.32 -4.92
N ASN A 48 -15.33 2.05 -3.66
CA ASN A 48 -14.98 3.06 -2.69
C ASN A 48 -13.69 3.68 -3.22
N ALA A 49 -13.83 4.70 -4.04
CA ALA A 49 -12.75 5.62 -4.31
C ALA A 49 -12.42 6.19 -2.94
N ALA A 50 -11.38 5.66 -2.31
CA ALA A 50 -10.77 6.28 -1.17
C ALA A 50 -10.47 7.72 -1.62
N GLY A 51 -11.36 8.61 -1.25
CA GLY A 51 -11.18 10.03 -1.48
C GLY A 51 -9.89 10.47 -0.82
N PRO A 52 -9.37 11.65 -1.17
CA PRO A 52 -8.19 12.20 -0.52
C PRO A 52 -8.44 12.13 0.98
N THR A 53 -7.52 11.52 1.70
CA THR A 53 -7.45 11.60 3.16
C THR A 53 -7.52 13.10 3.46
N GLY A 54 -8.53 13.54 4.22
CA GLY A 54 -8.92 14.94 4.31
C GLY A 54 -7.72 15.87 4.47
N GLU A 55 -7.70 16.92 3.67
CA GLU A 55 -6.63 17.91 3.68
C GLU A 55 -6.48 18.51 5.11
N VAL A 56 -5.30 18.34 5.69
CA VAL A 56 -4.97 18.86 7.01
C VAL A 56 -4.41 20.26 6.86
N THR A 57 -4.95 21.20 7.64
CA THR A 57 -4.45 22.58 7.68
C THR A 57 -3.31 22.69 8.70
N PRO A 58 -2.18 23.32 8.34
CA PRO A 58 -1.12 23.61 9.29
C PRO A 58 -1.61 24.47 10.48
N ALA A 59 -0.92 24.39 11.61
CA ALA A 59 -1.13 25.32 12.72
C ALA A 59 -0.83 26.76 12.28
N PRO A 60 -1.32 27.77 13.02
CA PRO A 60 -0.98 29.18 12.73
C PRO A 60 0.54 29.40 12.64
N GLY A 61 1.00 29.88 11.50
CA GLY A 61 2.43 30.05 11.19
C GLY A 61 3.15 28.83 10.63
N GLY A 62 2.50 27.67 10.61
CA GLY A 62 3.04 26.47 9.98
C GLY A 62 2.91 26.48 8.46
N LYS A 63 3.68 25.63 7.79
CA LYS A 63 3.70 25.45 6.33
C LYS A 63 3.33 24.02 5.93
N VAL A 64 3.02 23.82 4.66
CA VAL A 64 2.90 22.49 4.06
C VAL A 64 4.21 22.12 3.37
N VAL A 65 4.81 20.99 3.77
CA VAL A 65 5.98 20.40 3.13
C VAL A 65 5.51 19.22 2.31
N VAL A 66 5.68 19.31 0.99
CA VAL A 66 5.24 18.27 0.06
C VAL A 66 6.35 17.25 -0.17
N VAL A 67 6.01 15.97 -0.05
CA VAL A 67 6.87 14.83 -0.36
C VAL A 67 6.20 13.98 -1.42
N GLU A 68 6.80 13.89 -2.60
CA GLU A 68 6.26 13.07 -3.69
C GLU A 68 6.64 11.60 -3.53
N MET A 69 5.72 10.70 -3.82
CA MET A 69 5.93 9.26 -3.87
C MET A 69 5.94 8.81 -5.32
N VAL A 70 7.06 8.27 -5.77
CA VAL A 70 7.33 7.98 -7.18
C VAL A 70 7.91 6.59 -7.34
N THR A 71 7.36 5.81 -8.28
CA THR A 71 8.03 4.65 -8.87
C THR A 71 8.33 4.95 -10.34
N ASP A 72 9.55 4.74 -10.76
CA ASP A 72 9.97 4.76 -12.16
C ASP A 72 10.64 3.42 -12.54
N GLU A 73 11.18 3.33 -13.73
CA GLU A 73 11.80 2.10 -14.26
C GLU A 73 12.98 1.59 -13.41
N THR A 74 13.56 2.45 -12.58
CA THR A 74 14.82 2.18 -11.86
C THR A 74 14.64 2.13 -10.34
N SER A 75 13.62 2.80 -9.79
CA SER A 75 13.50 2.99 -8.34
C SER A 75 12.10 3.32 -7.88
N SER A 76 11.86 3.04 -6.59
CA SER A 76 10.74 3.61 -5.83
C SER A 76 11.31 4.52 -4.76
N ARG A 77 10.82 5.76 -4.65
CA ARG A 77 11.39 6.75 -3.73
C ARG A 77 10.39 7.77 -3.22
N PHE A 78 10.75 8.37 -2.11
CA PHE A 78 10.21 9.65 -1.65
C PHE A 78 11.05 10.80 -2.21
N SER A 79 10.43 11.92 -2.55
CA SER A 79 11.13 13.10 -3.07
C SER A 79 10.55 14.39 -2.46
N PRO A 80 11.30 15.07 -1.58
CA PRO A 80 12.60 14.70 -1.03
C PRO A 80 12.51 13.47 -0.08
N SER A 81 13.61 12.74 0.08
CA SER A 81 13.73 11.65 1.04
C SER A 81 14.28 12.09 2.40
N GLU A 82 14.90 13.27 2.46
CA GLU A 82 15.36 13.91 3.70
C GLU A 82 14.92 15.37 3.71
N PHE A 83 14.34 15.83 4.82
CA PHE A 83 13.83 17.20 4.96
C PHE A 83 13.61 17.57 6.43
N GLU A 84 13.41 18.87 6.67
CA GLU A 84 13.18 19.46 7.99
C GLU A 84 11.79 20.07 8.07
N VAL A 85 11.17 19.95 9.25
CA VAL A 85 9.86 20.49 9.58
C VAL A 85 9.84 21.03 11.00
N HIS A 86 8.89 21.90 11.30
CA HIS A 86 8.64 22.41 12.63
C HIS A 86 7.30 21.88 13.17
N LYS A 87 7.17 21.87 14.46
CA LYS A 87 5.89 21.55 15.11
C LYS A 87 4.78 22.47 14.60
N GLY A 88 3.68 21.89 14.14
CA GLY A 88 2.57 22.62 13.53
C GLY A 88 2.61 22.70 12.02
N ASP A 89 3.70 22.29 11.37
CA ASP A 89 3.72 22.07 9.92
C ASP A 89 2.86 20.86 9.53
N VAL A 90 2.54 20.75 8.27
CA VAL A 90 1.92 19.55 7.67
C VAL A 90 2.90 18.94 6.68
N ILE A 91 3.19 17.66 6.85
CA ILE A 91 3.87 16.87 5.82
C ILE A 91 2.79 16.29 4.92
N ARG A 92 2.82 16.64 3.64
CA ARG A 92 1.89 16.12 2.63
C ARG A 92 2.58 15.15 1.72
N TYR A 93 2.36 13.86 1.91
CA TYR A 93 2.81 12.83 0.97
C TYR A 93 1.83 12.77 -0.20
N THR A 94 2.34 12.94 -1.42
CA THR A 94 1.52 12.96 -2.64
C THR A 94 1.94 11.84 -3.57
N LEU A 95 0.99 10.98 -3.94
CA LEU A 95 1.24 9.92 -4.91
C LEU A 95 1.35 10.49 -6.31
N LYS A 96 2.48 10.26 -6.96
CA LYS A 96 2.71 10.60 -8.38
C LYS A 96 2.57 9.38 -9.26
N VAL A 97 3.29 8.31 -8.94
CA VAL A 97 3.30 7.05 -9.70
C VAL A 97 3.56 5.88 -8.76
N GLY A 98 2.83 4.79 -8.94
CA GLY A 98 3.00 3.55 -8.19
C GLY A 98 1.88 3.32 -7.16
N VAL A 99 2.15 2.45 -6.19
CA VAL A 99 1.27 2.16 -5.05
C VAL A 99 2.13 2.21 -3.79
N HIS A 100 1.84 3.14 -2.90
CA HIS A 100 2.71 3.45 -1.76
C HIS A 100 1.93 3.71 -0.48
N ASN A 101 2.60 3.49 0.64
CA ASN A 101 2.19 3.97 1.95
C ASN A 101 3.33 4.72 2.64
N VAL A 102 3.03 5.28 3.80
CA VAL A 102 4.00 5.92 4.69
C VAL A 102 3.88 5.28 6.06
N ASN A 103 5.00 4.76 6.55
CA ASN A 103 5.07 4.10 7.85
C ASN A 103 6.28 4.58 8.65
N PHE A 104 6.03 5.17 9.82
CA PHE A 104 7.04 5.55 10.81
C PHE A 104 7.23 4.38 11.78
N LEU A 105 8.11 3.44 11.42
CA LEU A 105 8.33 2.21 12.18
C LEU A 105 8.86 2.46 13.59
N PRO A 106 8.15 2.03 14.67
CA PRO A 106 8.63 2.24 16.04
C PRO A 106 10.01 1.62 16.30
N ASP A 107 10.29 0.47 15.69
CA ASP A 107 11.56 -0.24 15.91
C ASP A 107 12.75 0.40 15.19
N SER A 108 12.49 1.23 14.19
CA SER A 108 13.52 1.98 13.45
C SER A 108 13.68 3.43 13.95
N ASN A 109 12.89 3.85 14.92
CA ASN A 109 12.93 5.18 15.50
C ASN A 109 13.40 5.15 16.94
N THR A 110 14.32 6.07 17.29
CA THR A 110 14.79 6.24 18.67
C THR A 110 13.67 6.79 19.56
N ILE A 111 12.94 7.79 19.06
CA ILE A 111 11.79 8.39 19.72
C ILE A 111 10.54 7.66 19.20
N LYS A 112 9.93 6.86 20.06
CA LYS A 112 8.78 5.99 19.70
C LYS A 112 7.43 6.61 20.03
N THR A 113 7.43 7.64 20.87
CA THR A 113 6.19 8.31 21.33
C THR A 113 5.74 9.35 20.33
N GLY A 114 4.44 9.34 20.03
CA GLY A 114 3.84 10.33 19.12
C GLY A 114 4.13 10.11 17.64
N LEU A 115 4.62 8.91 17.26
CA LEU A 115 4.77 8.57 15.86
C LEU A 115 3.41 8.58 15.15
N PRO A 116 3.35 9.07 13.89
CA PRO A 116 2.15 9.00 13.09
C PRO A 116 1.70 7.55 12.85
N ALA A 117 0.40 7.34 12.74
CA ALA A 117 -0.12 6.05 12.31
C ALA A 117 0.31 5.75 10.88
N THR A 118 0.49 4.47 10.56
CA THR A 118 0.74 4.02 9.19
C THR A 118 -0.41 4.45 8.29
N SER A 119 -0.09 5.03 7.13
CA SER A 119 -1.11 5.42 6.15
C SER A 119 -1.75 4.21 5.48
N GLU A 120 -2.97 4.41 4.96
CA GLU A 120 -3.53 3.51 3.96
C GLU A 120 -2.65 3.50 2.69
N MET A 121 -2.85 2.48 1.84
CA MET A 121 -2.18 2.41 0.54
C MET A 121 -2.77 3.45 -0.41
N LEU A 122 -1.96 4.37 -0.88
CA LEU A 122 -2.30 5.30 -1.94
C LEU A 122 -2.08 4.60 -3.28
N GLN A 123 -3.09 4.63 -4.15
CA GLN A 123 -3.13 3.83 -5.38
C GLN A 123 -3.36 4.64 -6.65
N LEU A 124 -3.89 5.86 -6.52
CA LEU A 124 -4.20 6.72 -7.65
C LEU A 124 -3.34 7.98 -7.62
N PRO A 125 -2.76 8.40 -8.76
CA PRO A 125 -2.03 9.66 -8.85
C PRO A 125 -2.84 10.83 -8.32
N GLY A 126 -2.20 11.68 -7.53
CA GLY A 126 -2.84 12.83 -6.88
C GLY A 126 -3.45 12.53 -5.51
N GLN A 127 -3.58 11.28 -5.09
CA GLN A 127 -3.94 10.98 -3.70
C GLN A 127 -2.87 11.49 -2.75
N THR A 128 -3.31 11.96 -1.58
CA THR A 128 -2.44 12.53 -0.54
C THR A 128 -2.65 11.86 0.79
N HIS A 129 -1.60 11.87 1.62
CA HIS A 129 -1.65 11.56 3.04
C HIS A 129 -0.98 12.69 3.80
N ASP A 130 -1.75 13.36 4.65
CA ASP A 130 -1.30 14.51 5.41
C ASP A 130 -1.00 14.13 6.86
N ILE A 131 0.13 14.59 7.38
CA ILE A 131 0.53 14.41 8.76
C ILE A 131 0.76 15.80 9.39
N LEU A 132 -0.07 16.17 10.37
CA LEU A 132 0.23 17.32 11.22
C LEU A 132 1.42 16.98 12.12
N VAL A 133 2.46 17.78 12.09
CA VAL A 133 3.67 17.57 12.89
C VAL A 133 3.38 17.92 14.36
N THR A 134 3.21 16.88 15.15
CA THR A 134 3.04 16.97 16.63
C THR A 134 4.15 16.24 17.37
N MET A 135 5.05 15.59 16.63
CA MET A 135 6.20 14.86 17.16
C MET A 135 7.13 15.82 17.93
N ALA A 136 7.87 15.24 18.89
CA ALA A 136 8.93 15.97 19.59
C ALA A 136 10.11 16.28 18.65
N PRO A 137 10.95 17.29 18.95
CA PRO A 137 12.17 17.53 18.19
C PRO A 137 13.05 16.28 18.11
N GLY A 138 13.59 16.01 16.91
CA GLY A 138 14.46 14.88 16.65
C GLY A 138 14.35 14.32 15.23
N LYS A 139 15.20 13.34 14.92
CA LYS A 139 15.24 12.69 13.61
C LYS A 139 14.37 11.43 13.61
N TYR A 140 13.51 11.32 12.61
CA TYR A 140 12.55 10.23 12.44
C TYR A 140 12.72 9.54 11.10
N TYR A 141 12.79 8.21 11.14
CA TYR A 141 12.78 7.34 9.98
C TYR A 141 11.36 7.04 9.53
N PHE A 142 11.13 7.02 8.22
CA PHE A 142 9.90 6.51 7.62
C PHE A 142 10.21 5.69 6.35
N GLN A 143 9.26 4.84 5.96
CA GLN A 143 9.40 3.98 4.78
C GLN A 143 8.06 3.76 4.08
N CYS A 144 8.14 3.24 2.85
CA CYS A 144 7.03 2.57 2.18
C CYS A 144 7.17 1.07 2.39
N ASP A 145 6.20 0.42 3.05
CA ASP A 145 6.35 -0.99 3.46
C ASP A 145 6.64 -1.93 2.28
N PRO A 146 5.89 -1.91 1.16
CA PRO A 146 6.17 -2.80 0.04
C PRO A 146 7.51 -2.52 -0.65
N HIS A 147 8.07 -1.31 -0.54
CA HIS A 147 9.29 -0.91 -1.27
C HIS A 147 10.49 -0.61 -0.37
N ALA A 148 10.38 -0.84 0.94
CA ALA A 148 11.49 -0.59 1.87
C ALA A 148 12.74 -1.39 1.54
N ALA A 149 12.58 -2.66 1.14
CA ALA A 149 13.68 -3.51 0.70
C ALA A 149 14.36 -3.01 -0.59
N LEU A 150 13.64 -2.23 -1.40
CA LEU A 150 14.12 -1.61 -2.63
C LEU A 150 14.68 -0.19 -2.40
N GLY A 151 14.75 0.26 -1.14
CA GLY A 151 15.35 1.54 -0.78
C GLY A 151 14.36 2.71 -0.66
N MET A 152 13.04 2.49 -0.75
CA MET A 152 12.06 3.57 -0.54
C MET A 152 11.91 3.91 0.94
N LYS A 153 12.80 4.75 1.41
CA LYS A 153 12.99 5.16 2.80
C LYS A 153 13.28 6.65 2.87
N GLY A 154 13.05 7.24 4.03
CA GLY A 154 13.39 8.64 4.25
C GLY A 154 13.59 8.98 5.72
N HIS A 155 14.03 10.21 5.95
CA HIS A 155 14.14 10.79 7.27
C HIS A 155 13.56 12.20 7.28
N VAL A 156 12.90 12.53 8.37
CA VAL A 156 12.48 13.88 8.65
C VAL A 156 13.08 14.32 9.98
N GLU A 157 13.61 15.55 10.01
CA GLU A 157 14.05 16.20 11.25
C GLU A 157 12.97 17.17 11.71
N VAL A 158 12.54 17.01 12.95
CA VAL A 158 11.58 17.91 13.60
C VAL A 158 12.37 18.85 14.49
N GLU A 159 12.20 20.17 14.30
CA GLU A 159 12.80 21.25 15.08
C GLU A 159 11.83 21.93 16.04
#